data_cbbc5292208d3932fd57d8ff2fbe76de
#
_entry.id   cbbc5292208d3932fd57d8ff2fbe76de
#
_cell.length_a   1.000
_cell.length_b   1.000
_cell.length_c   1.000
_cell.angle_alpha   90.00
_cell.angle_beta   90.00
_cell.angle_gamma   90.00
#
_symmetry.space_group_name_H-M   'P 1'
#
loop_
_entity.id
_entity.type
_entity.pdbx_description
1 polymer ?
#
loop_
_entity_poly.entity_id
_entity_poly.type
_entity_poly.pdbx_seq_one_letter_code
_entity_poly.pdbx_strand_id
1 'polypeptide(L)'
;MRTKTLIAAAAILAVSLATTVAQTNVYSQNVVGYINVTVTNWAMIANQLDLDGTGTNNTVATTLGTNVPVGTAIYAWNPASGSFAYASYTAKGWSGVTAPVNAAMNPGSGFFIKPSSPVTVTLVGNVLQGTLATPYTAGFNVLSSKVPQAGTLQANLGYTPVVGDAVYRFNPATQSYIYHSYTAKGWTGGDPPLSVGDSFWLRAAAAGTWTRNFTVQ
;
A
#
# COMPACT_ATOMS: atom_id res chain seq x y z
N MET A 1 -51.49 -34.94 42.16
CA MET A 1 -50.02 -34.80 42.22
C MET A 1 -49.27 -34.82 40.85
N ARG A 2 -49.88 -35.29 39.76
CA ARG A 2 -49.22 -35.39 38.43
C ARG A 2 -49.13 -34.07 37.64
N THR A 3 -49.99 -33.14 37.88
CA THR A 3 -50.05 -31.86 37.14
C THR A 3 -48.98 -30.83 37.60
N LYS A 4 -48.57 -30.85 38.86
CA LYS A 4 -47.56 -29.94 39.40
C LYS A 4 -46.13 -30.31 38.92
N THR A 5 -45.86 -31.60 38.68
CA THR A 5 -44.60 -32.08 38.18
C THR A 5 -44.38 -31.75 36.70
N LEU A 6 -45.44 -31.72 35.89
CA LEU A 6 -45.37 -31.34 34.47
C LEU A 6 -45.12 -29.84 34.26
N ILE A 7 -45.62 -28.96 35.12
CA ILE A 7 -45.39 -27.53 35.08
C ILE A 7 -43.94 -27.20 35.48
N ALA A 8 -43.36 -27.92 36.46
CA ALA A 8 -41.97 -27.72 36.83
C ALA A 8 -40.98 -28.20 35.73
N ALA A 9 -41.30 -29.29 35.01
CA ALA A 9 -40.48 -29.78 33.90
C ALA A 9 -40.53 -28.86 32.70
N ALA A 10 -41.68 -28.26 32.40
CA ALA A 10 -41.84 -27.24 31.31
C ALA A 10 -41.09 -25.95 31.61
N ALA A 11 -41.05 -25.52 32.90
CA ALA A 11 -40.29 -24.31 33.28
C ALA A 11 -38.78 -24.49 33.20
N ILE A 12 -38.26 -25.71 33.50
CA ILE A 12 -36.84 -26.00 33.38
C ILE A 12 -36.40 -26.10 31.90
N LEU A 13 -37.27 -26.60 31.00
CA LEU A 13 -36.99 -26.62 29.56
C LEU A 13 -37.00 -25.22 28.93
N ALA A 14 -37.83 -24.31 29.43
CA ALA A 14 -37.90 -22.95 28.92
C ALA A 14 -36.69 -22.08 29.33
N VAL A 15 -36.06 -22.35 30.46
CA VAL A 15 -34.86 -21.65 30.93
C VAL A 15 -33.60 -22.12 30.20
N SER A 16 -33.56 -23.37 29.72
CA SER A 16 -32.39 -23.88 28.99
C SER A 16 -32.31 -23.43 27.51
N LEU A 17 -33.36 -22.81 26.96
CA LEU A 17 -33.41 -22.29 25.62
C LEU A 17 -32.99 -20.79 25.49
N ALA A 18 -32.75 -20.12 26.63
CA ALA A 18 -32.47 -18.67 26.65
C ALA A 18 -30.98 -18.31 26.72
N THR A 19 -30.05 -19.26 26.63
CA THR A 19 -28.60 -18.96 26.76
C THR A 19 -27.74 -19.46 25.59
N THR A 20 -28.28 -19.60 24.41
CA THR A 20 -27.43 -19.56 23.22
C THR A 20 -27.28 -18.10 22.77
N VAL A 21 -26.56 -17.30 23.55
CA VAL A 21 -25.92 -16.13 23.00
C VAL A 21 -24.96 -16.70 21.97
N ALA A 22 -25.31 -16.59 20.70
CA ALA A 22 -24.36 -16.87 19.63
C ALA A 22 -23.16 -15.98 19.90
N GLN A 23 -22.09 -16.54 20.39
CA GLN A 23 -20.80 -15.88 20.47
C GLN A 23 -20.42 -15.60 19.02
N THR A 24 -20.72 -14.40 18.55
CA THR A 24 -20.17 -13.93 17.28
C THR A 24 -18.66 -13.93 17.49
N ASN A 25 -18.00 -14.91 16.89
CA ASN A 25 -16.56 -14.90 16.82
C ASN A 25 -16.15 -13.61 16.12
N VAL A 26 -15.70 -12.63 16.88
CA VAL A 26 -15.08 -11.43 16.33
C VAL A 26 -13.71 -11.88 15.86
N TYR A 27 -13.65 -12.37 14.62
CA TYR A 27 -12.37 -12.53 13.95
C TYR A 27 -11.84 -11.13 13.64
N SER A 28 -10.67 -10.80 14.15
CA SER A 28 -9.94 -9.64 13.69
C SER A 28 -9.65 -9.84 12.20
N GLN A 29 -10.28 -9.05 11.35
CA GLN A 29 -10.01 -9.07 9.90
C GLN A 29 -8.70 -8.35 9.55
N ASN A 30 -7.97 -7.84 10.53
CA ASN A 30 -6.71 -7.14 10.30
C ASN A 30 -5.58 -8.14 10.11
N VAL A 31 -5.11 -8.27 8.88
CA VAL A 31 -3.91 -9.03 8.57
C VAL A 31 -2.73 -8.08 8.62
N VAL A 32 -1.88 -8.24 9.62
CA VAL A 32 -0.63 -7.49 9.76
C VAL A 32 0.45 -8.17 8.93
N GLY A 33 1.13 -7.40 8.10
CA GLY A 33 2.24 -7.84 7.27
C GLY A 33 3.51 -7.03 7.51
N TYR A 34 4.60 -7.48 6.90
CA TYR A 34 5.83 -6.71 6.78
C TYR A 34 6.41 -6.84 5.37
N ILE A 35 7.13 -5.83 4.94
CA ILE A 35 7.83 -5.77 3.66
C ILE A 35 9.26 -5.36 3.92
N ASN A 36 10.23 -6.14 3.42
CA ASN A 36 11.64 -5.79 3.46
C ASN A 36 12.11 -5.36 2.08
N VAL A 37 12.64 -4.15 1.98
CA VAL A 37 13.23 -3.62 0.75
C VAL A 37 14.68 -3.26 1.01
N THR A 38 15.60 -3.94 0.34
CA THR A 38 17.03 -3.60 0.42
C THR A 38 17.34 -2.49 -0.58
N VAL A 39 17.88 -1.39 -0.08
CA VAL A 39 18.25 -0.21 -0.85
C VAL A 39 19.72 0.05 -0.72
N THR A 40 20.45 0.02 -1.84
CA THR A 40 21.91 0.24 -1.86
C THR A 40 22.29 1.60 -2.45
N ASN A 41 21.44 2.19 -3.25
CA ASN A 41 21.57 3.48 -3.90
C ASN A 41 20.17 4.07 -4.14
N TRP A 42 19.96 4.85 -5.19
CA TRP A 42 18.62 5.30 -5.55
C TRP A 42 17.68 4.11 -5.81
N ALA A 43 16.49 4.18 -5.25
CA ALA A 43 15.41 3.24 -5.53
C ALA A 43 14.05 3.97 -5.52
N MET A 44 13.10 3.47 -6.31
CA MET A 44 11.69 3.83 -6.22
C MET A 44 10.99 2.75 -5.41
N ILE A 45 10.50 3.10 -4.23
CA ILE A 45 9.84 2.15 -3.33
C ILE A 45 8.48 2.68 -2.87
N ALA A 46 7.69 1.80 -2.28
CA ALA A 46 6.39 2.12 -1.73
C ALA A 46 6.14 1.43 -0.39
N ASN A 47 5.41 2.10 0.48
CA ASN A 47 4.72 1.45 1.58
C ASN A 47 3.37 0.92 1.07
N GLN A 48 3.19 -0.39 1.09
CA GLN A 48 1.96 -1.07 0.66
C GLN A 48 1.14 -1.58 1.85
N LEU A 49 1.49 -1.11 3.05
CA LEU A 49 0.86 -1.47 4.32
C LEU A 49 0.34 -0.22 5.01
N ASP A 50 -0.82 -0.32 5.63
CA ASP A 50 -1.37 0.77 6.44
C ASP A 50 -0.99 0.54 7.91
N LEU A 51 -0.22 1.45 8.48
CA LEU A 51 0.43 1.28 9.78
C LEU A 51 -0.54 0.83 10.88
N ASP A 52 -1.72 1.43 10.94
CA ASP A 52 -2.71 1.20 12.00
C ASP A 52 -4.13 0.87 11.48
N GLY A 53 -4.31 0.77 10.18
CA GLY A 53 -5.60 0.51 9.54
C GLY A 53 -6.52 1.74 9.43
N THR A 54 -6.07 2.92 9.84
CA THR A 54 -6.88 4.16 9.77
C THR A 54 -6.66 4.97 8.50
N GLY A 55 -5.55 4.70 7.78
CA GLY A 55 -5.16 5.45 6.57
C GLY A 55 -4.58 6.83 6.84
N THR A 56 -4.37 7.21 8.10
CA THR A 56 -3.98 8.59 8.47
C THR A 56 -2.58 8.71 9.08
N ASN A 57 -2.03 7.63 9.63
CA ASN A 57 -0.78 7.63 10.38
C ASN A 57 0.46 7.19 9.58
N ASN A 58 0.33 7.05 8.26
CA ASN A 58 1.45 6.71 7.38
C ASN A 58 2.29 7.97 7.10
N THR A 59 3.16 8.34 8.04
CA THR A 59 4.10 9.44 7.89
C THR A 59 5.52 8.92 7.70
N VAL A 60 6.45 9.76 7.25
CA VAL A 60 7.86 9.37 7.18
C VAL A 60 8.38 8.87 8.51
N ALA A 61 8.04 9.57 9.60
CA ALA A 61 8.51 9.22 10.94
C ALA A 61 7.94 7.90 11.45
N THR A 62 6.67 7.61 11.16
CA THR A 62 6.00 6.37 11.61
C THR A 62 6.31 5.18 10.72
N THR A 63 6.52 5.39 9.41
CA THR A 63 6.74 4.34 8.42
C THR A 63 8.21 3.92 8.33
N LEU A 64 9.13 4.89 8.28
CA LEU A 64 10.57 4.64 8.18
C LEU A 64 11.28 4.73 9.54
N GLY A 65 10.71 5.49 10.49
CA GLY A 65 11.25 5.64 11.83
C GLY A 65 12.69 6.14 11.84
N THR A 66 13.50 5.50 12.66
CA THR A 66 14.95 5.76 12.80
C THR A 66 15.82 4.64 12.19
N ASN A 67 15.20 3.68 11.49
CA ASN A 67 15.87 2.49 10.97
C ASN A 67 16.56 2.72 9.62
N VAL A 68 16.92 3.96 9.34
CA VAL A 68 17.66 4.35 8.14
C VAL A 68 18.94 5.12 8.54
N PRO A 69 20.01 5.03 7.75
CA PRO A 69 21.26 5.75 8.02
C PRO A 69 21.04 7.28 8.02
N VAL A 70 21.74 7.99 8.89
CA VAL A 70 21.82 9.47 8.83
C VAL A 70 22.35 9.88 7.44
N GLY A 71 21.70 10.86 6.82
CA GLY A 71 21.94 11.27 5.44
C GLY A 71 21.03 10.59 4.42
N THR A 72 20.12 9.69 4.85
CA THR A 72 19.08 9.15 3.96
C THR A 72 18.15 10.27 3.49
N ALA A 73 17.90 10.32 2.19
CA ALA A 73 17.05 11.31 1.53
C ALA A 73 15.80 10.66 0.93
N ILE A 74 14.67 11.35 1.00
CA ILE A 74 13.38 10.99 0.42
C ILE A 74 12.96 12.09 -0.54
N TYR A 75 12.45 11.69 -1.73
CA TYR A 75 11.85 12.59 -2.70
C TYR A 75 10.47 12.06 -3.08
N ALA A 76 9.45 12.82 -2.73
CA ALA A 76 8.05 12.53 -3.03
C ALA A 76 7.57 13.44 -4.17
N TRP A 77 7.03 12.85 -5.22
CA TRP A 77 6.45 13.60 -6.31
C TRP A 77 5.12 14.22 -5.91
N ASN A 78 4.96 15.51 -6.17
CA ASN A 78 3.69 16.21 -6.02
C ASN A 78 3.13 16.52 -7.42
N PRO A 79 2.12 15.78 -7.90
CA PRO A 79 1.57 16.00 -9.25
C PRO A 79 0.88 17.35 -9.39
N ALA A 80 0.39 17.96 -8.31
CA ALA A 80 -0.27 19.25 -8.38
C ALA A 80 0.71 20.41 -8.67
N SER A 81 1.94 20.33 -8.16
CA SER A 81 2.98 21.34 -8.42
C SER A 81 3.98 20.93 -9.50
N GLY A 82 3.94 19.67 -9.96
CA GLY A 82 4.91 19.13 -10.91
C GLY A 82 6.34 19.15 -10.38
N SER A 83 6.53 18.98 -9.08
CA SER A 83 7.84 19.07 -8.41
C SER A 83 8.00 18.02 -7.31
N PHE A 84 9.25 17.81 -6.89
CA PHE A 84 9.55 16.96 -5.75
C PHE A 84 9.51 17.73 -4.43
N ALA A 85 8.85 17.14 -3.43
CA ALA A 85 9.05 17.48 -2.04
C ALA A 85 10.19 16.60 -1.49
N TYR A 86 11.00 17.16 -0.60
CA TYR A 86 12.22 16.55 -0.08
C TYR A 86 12.20 16.45 1.43
N ALA A 87 12.64 15.30 1.96
CA ALA A 87 12.96 15.13 3.38
C ALA A 87 14.31 14.40 3.53
N SER A 88 14.98 14.63 4.65
CA SER A 88 16.23 13.93 4.96
C SER A 88 16.28 13.51 6.42
N TYR A 89 16.92 12.38 6.70
CA TYR A 89 17.19 11.91 8.04
C TYR A 89 18.53 12.44 8.52
N THR A 90 18.50 13.21 9.60
CA THR A 90 19.66 13.87 10.22
C THR A 90 19.95 13.27 11.59
N ALA A 91 21.07 13.64 12.22
CA ALA A 91 21.35 13.27 13.61
C ALA A 91 20.31 13.78 14.61
N LYS A 92 19.47 14.75 14.22
CA LYS A 92 18.36 15.29 15.01
C LYS A 92 17.00 14.69 14.64
N GLY A 93 16.97 13.70 13.75
CA GLY A 93 15.76 13.09 13.20
C GLY A 93 15.41 13.58 11.79
N TRP A 94 14.20 13.32 11.34
CA TRP A 94 13.71 13.72 10.04
C TRP A 94 13.52 15.22 9.92
N SER A 95 14.02 15.81 8.85
CA SER A 95 13.89 17.23 8.47
C SER A 95 13.20 17.32 7.10
N GLY A 96 12.45 18.41 6.86
CA GLY A 96 11.75 18.63 5.58
C GLY A 96 10.48 17.79 5.42
N VAL A 97 9.96 17.19 6.48
CA VAL A 97 8.74 16.36 6.44
C VAL A 97 7.53 17.26 6.22
N THR A 98 7.04 17.28 4.99
CA THR A 98 5.89 18.08 4.54
C THR A 98 4.69 17.18 4.20
N ALA A 99 3.52 17.76 3.98
CA ALA A 99 2.33 17.00 3.60
C ALA A 99 2.54 16.11 2.36
N PRO A 100 3.15 16.58 1.24
CA PRO A 100 3.44 15.70 0.10
C PRO A 100 4.37 14.54 0.41
N VAL A 101 5.39 14.74 1.28
CA VAL A 101 6.31 13.67 1.68
C VAL A 101 5.59 12.62 2.53
N ASN A 102 4.76 13.05 3.48
CA ASN A 102 3.95 12.14 4.28
C ASN A 102 2.91 11.40 3.41
N ALA A 103 2.26 12.09 2.47
CA ALA A 103 1.28 11.47 1.58
C ALA A 103 1.89 10.35 0.72
N ALA A 104 3.19 10.44 0.39
CA ALA A 104 3.89 9.41 -0.37
C ALA A 104 4.11 8.11 0.42
N MET A 105 3.94 8.14 1.75
CA MET A 105 4.00 6.95 2.61
C MET A 105 2.69 6.16 2.65
N ASN A 106 1.60 6.69 2.08
CA ASN A 106 0.32 5.97 2.03
C ASN A 106 0.34 4.85 0.99
N PRO A 107 -0.32 3.70 1.26
CA PRO A 107 -0.52 2.66 0.28
C PRO A 107 -1.16 3.18 -1.01
N GLY A 108 -0.58 2.80 -2.15
CA GLY A 108 -0.98 3.28 -3.47
C GLY A 108 -0.09 4.43 -4.01
N SER A 109 0.68 5.07 -3.15
CA SER A 109 1.69 6.06 -3.51
C SER A 109 3.09 5.47 -3.49
N GLY A 110 4.08 6.23 -3.95
CA GLY A 110 5.48 5.83 -3.88
C GLY A 110 6.41 7.02 -3.79
N PHE A 111 7.67 6.74 -3.56
CA PHE A 111 8.71 7.76 -3.39
C PHE A 111 10.07 7.24 -3.83
N PHE A 112 10.99 8.16 -4.10
CA PHE A 112 12.40 7.84 -4.21
C PHE A 112 13.06 7.89 -2.85
N ILE A 113 13.95 6.94 -2.61
CA ILE A 113 14.82 6.91 -1.45
C ILE A 113 16.27 6.79 -1.90
N LYS A 114 17.16 7.53 -1.23
CA LYS A 114 18.60 7.42 -1.38
C LYS A 114 19.22 7.35 0.01
N PRO A 115 19.62 6.19 0.49
CA PRO A 115 20.34 6.07 1.73
C PRO A 115 21.80 6.51 1.56
N SER A 116 22.45 6.95 2.63
CA SER A 116 23.89 7.27 2.64
C SER A 116 24.79 6.02 2.65
N SER A 117 24.24 4.89 3.07
CA SER A 117 24.84 3.55 3.00
C SER A 117 23.77 2.50 2.80
N PRO A 118 24.08 1.30 2.30
CA PRO A 118 23.10 0.24 2.10
C PRO A 118 22.27 -0.04 3.35
N VAL A 119 20.96 -0.20 3.17
CA VAL A 119 20.00 -0.45 4.26
C VAL A 119 18.88 -1.37 3.78
N THR A 120 18.39 -2.21 4.68
CA THR A 120 17.09 -2.88 4.49
C THR A 120 16.03 -2.12 5.25
N VAL A 121 15.11 -1.51 4.50
CA VAL A 121 13.93 -0.83 5.04
C VAL A 121 12.87 -1.89 5.33
N THR A 122 12.40 -1.95 6.58
CA THR A 122 11.29 -2.82 6.98
C THR A 122 10.04 -1.96 7.18
N LEU A 123 9.02 -2.21 6.38
CA LEU A 123 7.71 -1.57 6.45
C LEU A 123 6.74 -2.54 7.12
N VAL A 124 5.97 -2.08 8.11
CA VAL A 124 5.04 -2.92 8.88
C VAL A 124 3.67 -2.25 8.90
N GLY A 125 2.60 -3.03 8.85
CA GLY A 125 1.25 -2.51 8.96
C GLY A 125 0.20 -3.52 8.53
N ASN A 126 -1.04 -3.06 8.46
CA ASN A 126 -2.19 -3.85 8.02
C ASN A 126 -2.23 -3.97 6.50
N VAL A 127 -2.53 -5.16 6.01
CA VAL A 127 -2.83 -5.39 4.60
C VAL A 127 -4.25 -4.89 4.32
N LEU A 128 -4.38 -3.90 3.45
CA LEU A 128 -5.67 -3.34 3.07
C LEU A 128 -6.51 -4.37 2.31
N GLN A 129 -7.81 -4.41 2.59
CA GLN A 129 -8.77 -5.33 2.00
C GLN A 129 -10.03 -4.61 1.52
N GLY A 130 -10.85 -5.29 0.70
CA GLY A 130 -12.07 -4.76 0.13
C GLY A 130 -11.82 -4.03 -1.18
N THR A 131 -12.65 -3.03 -1.48
CA THR A 131 -12.52 -2.20 -2.68
C THR A 131 -11.51 -1.09 -2.44
N LEU A 132 -10.37 -1.21 -3.09
CA LEU A 132 -9.23 -0.30 -2.96
C LEU A 132 -9.16 0.60 -4.19
N ALA A 133 -9.07 1.90 -3.97
CA ALA A 133 -9.03 2.92 -5.02
C ALA A 133 -7.78 3.81 -4.87
N THR A 134 -7.00 3.94 -5.95
CA THR A 134 -5.83 4.82 -6.04
C THR A 134 -6.10 5.85 -7.14
N PRO A 135 -6.51 7.08 -6.79
CA PRO A 135 -6.73 8.14 -7.78
C PRO A 135 -5.40 8.64 -8.33
N TYR A 136 -5.41 9.07 -9.59
CA TYR A 136 -4.28 9.70 -10.26
C TYR A 136 -4.75 10.81 -11.21
N THR A 137 -3.87 11.77 -11.47
CA THR A 137 -4.12 12.89 -12.39
C THR A 137 -3.58 12.58 -13.77
N ALA A 138 -4.03 13.33 -14.79
CA ALA A 138 -3.35 13.32 -16.08
C ALA A 138 -1.90 13.78 -15.93
N GLY A 139 -0.98 13.21 -16.72
CA GLY A 139 0.44 13.47 -16.63
C GLY A 139 1.16 12.54 -15.64
N PHE A 140 2.23 13.01 -15.02
CA PHE A 140 3.11 12.17 -14.21
C PHE A 140 2.61 11.99 -12.76
N ASN A 141 2.56 10.73 -12.33
CA ASN A 141 2.24 10.30 -10.99
C ASN A 141 3.26 9.26 -10.54
N VAL A 142 3.58 9.17 -9.25
CA VAL A 142 4.32 8.05 -8.67
C VAL A 142 3.33 7.18 -7.90
N LEU A 143 3.11 5.97 -8.39
CA LEU A 143 2.10 5.05 -7.88
C LEU A 143 2.72 3.72 -7.44
N SER A 144 1.95 2.99 -6.63
CA SER A 144 2.20 1.60 -6.25
C SER A 144 0.90 0.81 -6.13
N SER A 145 1.00 -0.52 -6.02
CA SER A 145 -0.11 -1.32 -5.52
C SER A 145 -0.44 -0.94 -4.08
N LYS A 146 -1.73 -0.89 -3.72
CA LYS A 146 -2.17 -0.70 -2.32
C LYS A 146 -1.97 -1.92 -1.45
N VAL A 147 -1.61 -3.06 -2.03
CA VAL A 147 -1.40 -4.31 -1.31
C VAL A 147 -0.05 -4.91 -1.66
N PRO A 148 0.60 -5.64 -0.73
CA PRO A 148 1.92 -6.25 -0.91
C PRO A 148 1.83 -7.51 -1.77
N GLN A 149 1.54 -7.33 -3.06
CA GLN A 149 1.43 -8.39 -4.04
C GLN A 149 2.31 -8.09 -5.24
N ALA A 150 3.15 -9.06 -5.64
CA ALA A 150 3.90 -9.02 -6.87
C ALA A 150 3.04 -9.50 -8.06
N GLY A 151 3.38 -9.04 -9.25
CA GLY A 151 2.72 -9.45 -10.48
C GLY A 151 2.79 -8.39 -11.56
N THR A 152 2.20 -8.66 -12.70
CA THR A 152 2.11 -7.68 -13.79
C THR A 152 0.99 -6.67 -13.53
N LEU A 153 1.22 -5.44 -13.92
CA LEU A 153 0.41 -4.28 -13.56
C LEU A 153 -1.06 -4.42 -13.98
N GLN A 154 -1.31 -4.89 -15.20
CA GLN A 154 -2.66 -5.06 -15.73
C GLN A 154 -3.26 -6.40 -15.31
N ALA A 155 -2.60 -7.53 -15.64
CA ALA A 155 -3.21 -8.84 -15.49
C ALA A 155 -3.33 -9.30 -14.04
N ASN A 156 -2.35 -8.98 -13.17
CA ASN A 156 -2.33 -9.45 -11.77
C ASN A 156 -2.74 -8.35 -10.79
N LEU A 157 -2.35 -7.10 -11.04
CA LEU A 157 -2.57 -6.01 -10.10
C LEU A 157 -3.80 -5.17 -10.45
N GLY A 158 -4.47 -5.45 -11.57
CA GLY A 158 -5.78 -4.91 -11.91
C GLY A 158 -5.79 -3.44 -12.37
N TYR A 159 -4.65 -2.89 -12.81
CA TYR A 159 -4.64 -1.57 -13.45
C TYR A 159 -5.31 -1.68 -14.81
N THR A 160 -6.21 -0.76 -15.12
CA THR A 160 -6.88 -0.68 -16.42
C THR A 160 -6.24 0.45 -17.23
N PRO A 161 -5.30 0.14 -18.15
CA PRO A 161 -4.60 1.16 -18.90
C PRO A 161 -5.47 1.79 -19.98
N VAL A 162 -5.18 3.04 -20.31
CA VAL A 162 -5.77 3.78 -21.41
C VAL A 162 -4.69 3.99 -22.49
N VAL A 163 -5.09 3.97 -23.78
CA VAL A 163 -4.16 4.23 -24.87
C VAL A 163 -3.50 5.60 -24.69
N GLY A 164 -2.16 5.62 -24.69
CA GLY A 164 -1.34 6.79 -24.38
C GLY A 164 -0.75 6.77 -22.96
N ASP A 165 -1.16 5.86 -22.09
CA ASP A 165 -0.49 5.66 -20.80
C ASP A 165 0.93 5.14 -21.00
N ALA A 166 1.82 5.54 -20.12
CA ALA A 166 3.19 5.04 -20.10
C ALA A 166 3.66 4.79 -18.67
N VAL A 167 4.36 3.68 -18.49
CA VAL A 167 4.95 3.25 -17.22
C VAL A 167 6.47 3.29 -17.32
N TYR A 168 7.12 3.88 -16.31
CA TYR A 168 8.57 3.85 -16.17
C TYR A 168 8.90 3.19 -14.83
N ARG A 169 9.49 2.01 -14.90
CA ARG A 169 9.97 1.28 -13.74
C ARG A 169 11.44 1.61 -13.52
N PHE A 170 11.80 2.00 -12.32
CA PHE A 170 13.19 2.25 -11.99
C PHE A 170 13.91 0.94 -11.68
N ASN A 171 15.04 0.69 -12.35
CA ASN A 171 15.91 -0.44 -12.04
C ASN A 171 17.05 0.04 -11.13
N PRO A 172 17.04 -0.33 -9.83
CA PRO A 172 18.05 0.14 -8.88
C PRO A 172 19.45 -0.43 -9.14
N ALA A 173 19.57 -1.56 -9.86
CA ALA A 173 20.89 -2.14 -10.18
C ALA A 173 21.61 -1.37 -11.30
N THR A 174 20.86 -0.92 -12.31
CA THR A 174 21.42 -0.18 -13.46
C THR A 174 21.21 1.33 -13.35
N GLN A 175 20.47 1.80 -12.33
CA GLN A 175 20.12 3.20 -12.11
C GLN A 175 19.46 3.85 -13.33
N SER A 176 18.59 3.09 -14.00
CA SER A 176 17.93 3.50 -15.25
C SER A 176 16.46 3.10 -15.25
N TYR A 177 15.71 3.63 -16.21
CA TYR A 177 14.29 3.30 -16.34
C TYR A 177 14.05 2.24 -17.41
N ILE A 178 13.10 1.35 -17.12
CA ILE A 178 12.50 0.43 -18.08
C ILE A 178 11.14 1.03 -18.46
N TYR A 179 10.97 1.28 -19.75
CA TYR A 179 9.81 1.98 -20.31
C TYR A 179 8.82 1.01 -20.95
N HIS A 180 7.53 1.20 -20.65
CA HIS A 180 6.41 0.53 -21.28
C HIS A 180 5.37 1.56 -21.68
N SER A 181 4.86 1.52 -22.91
CA SER A 181 3.73 2.37 -23.33
C SER A 181 2.53 1.51 -23.70
N TYR A 182 1.35 1.99 -23.39
CA TYR A 182 0.11 1.33 -23.76
C TYR A 182 -0.46 1.87 -25.04
N THR A 183 -0.63 1.00 -26.04
CA THR A 183 -1.11 1.30 -27.38
C THR A 183 -2.41 0.57 -27.66
N ALA A 184 -3.02 0.81 -28.81
CA ALA A 184 -4.17 0.03 -29.28
C ALA A 184 -3.87 -1.48 -29.44
N LYS A 185 -2.57 -1.87 -29.46
CA LYS A 185 -2.11 -3.26 -29.54
C LYS A 185 -1.68 -3.83 -28.16
N GLY A 186 -1.90 -3.09 -27.08
CA GLY A 186 -1.44 -3.45 -25.74
C GLY A 186 -0.11 -2.80 -25.36
N TRP A 187 0.52 -3.32 -24.28
CA TRP A 187 1.78 -2.84 -23.76
C TRP A 187 2.96 -3.13 -24.69
N THR A 188 3.75 -2.12 -24.99
CA THR A 188 5.06 -2.31 -25.63
C THR A 188 6.03 -2.89 -24.62
N GLY A 189 6.73 -3.97 -25.00
CA GLY A 189 7.63 -4.68 -24.08
C GLY A 189 6.93 -5.55 -23.03
N GLY A 190 5.62 -5.79 -23.19
CA GLY A 190 4.80 -6.60 -22.29
C GLY A 190 4.21 -5.81 -21.12
N ASP A 191 3.28 -6.45 -20.41
CA ASP A 191 2.64 -5.90 -19.20
C ASP A 191 3.69 -5.69 -18.09
N PRO A 192 3.86 -4.46 -17.56
CA PRO A 192 4.94 -4.13 -16.61
C PRO A 192 4.91 -5.00 -15.35
N PRO A 193 5.95 -5.80 -15.05
CA PRO A 193 6.02 -6.56 -13.80
C PRO A 193 6.44 -5.66 -12.63
N LEU A 194 5.82 -5.86 -11.46
CA LEU A 194 6.13 -5.18 -10.20
C LEU A 194 6.40 -6.20 -9.11
N SER A 195 7.36 -5.90 -8.25
CA SER A 195 7.63 -6.64 -7.02
C SER A 195 6.90 -6.01 -5.83
N VAL A 196 6.84 -6.74 -4.73
CA VAL A 196 6.37 -6.17 -3.45
C VAL A 196 7.33 -5.07 -3.03
N GLY A 197 6.77 -3.91 -2.64
CA GLY A 197 7.54 -2.73 -2.27
C GLY A 197 7.96 -1.83 -3.45
N ASP A 198 7.67 -2.21 -4.70
CA ASP A 198 7.95 -1.38 -5.87
C ASP A 198 6.95 -0.23 -6.01
N SER A 199 7.46 0.92 -6.44
CA SER A 199 6.67 1.99 -7.07
C SER A 199 7.17 2.28 -8.47
N PHE A 200 6.38 3.01 -9.25
CA PHE A 200 6.67 3.32 -10.63
C PHE A 200 6.10 4.68 -11.02
N TRP A 201 6.65 5.28 -12.07
CA TRP A 201 6.02 6.40 -12.72
C TRP A 201 4.89 5.92 -13.64
N LEU A 202 3.72 6.51 -13.45
CA LEU A 202 2.64 6.50 -14.42
C LEU A 202 2.58 7.87 -15.09
N ARG A 203 2.80 7.94 -16.41
CA ARG A 203 2.37 9.07 -17.23
C ARG A 203 0.99 8.73 -17.78
N ALA A 204 -0.05 9.21 -17.10
CA ALA A 204 -1.43 8.94 -17.45
C ALA A 204 -1.89 9.85 -18.60
N ALA A 205 -2.56 9.28 -19.60
CA ALA A 205 -3.18 10.02 -20.71
C ALA A 205 -4.34 10.90 -20.24
N ALA A 206 -5.06 10.45 -19.20
CA ALA A 206 -6.17 11.14 -18.56
C ALA A 206 -6.15 10.89 -17.04
N ALA A 207 -6.84 11.73 -16.27
CA ALA A 207 -7.07 11.47 -14.86
C ALA A 207 -7.98 10.23 -14.71
N GLY A 208 -7.76 9.46 -13.65
CA GLY A 208 -8.51 8.24 -13.40
C GLY A 208 -8.33 7.69 -12.00
N THR A 209 -8.78 6.46 -11.80
CA THR A 209 -8.63 5.75 -10.53
C THR A 209 -8.29 4.29 -10.82
N TRP A 210 -7.19 3.82 -10.26
CA TRP A 210 -6.87 2.40 -10.24
C TRP A 210 -7.66 1.74 -9.12
N THR A 211 -8.65 0.94 -9.48
CA THR A 211 -9.52 0.24 -8.53
C THR A 211 -9.30 -1.27 -8.60
N ARG A 212 -9.23 -1.91 -7.44
CA ARG A 212 -9.20 -3.37 -7.33
C ARG A 212 -9.92 -3.85 -6.08
N ASN A 213 -10.50 -5.05 -6.16
CA ASN A 213 -10.96 -5.78 -4.98
C ASN A 213 -9.88 -6.74 -4.51
N PHE A 214 -9.59 -6.73 -3.21
CA PHE A 214 -8.60 -7.60 -2.61
C PHE A 214 -9.08 -8.16 -1.27
N THR A 215 -8.89 -9.45 -1.07
CA THR A 215 -9.12 -10.16 0.21
C THR A 215 -7.96 -11.10 0.44
N VAL A 216 -7.50 -11.17 1.69
CA VAL A 216 -6.54 -12.20 2.11
C VAL A 216 -7.32 -13.50 2.29
N GLN A 217 -6.83 -14.58 1.67
CA GLN A 217 -7.39 -15.92 1.75
C GLN A 217 -6.68 -16.73 2.84
#